data_c73dd796f791a45c9992c217be94ca5e
#
_entry.id   c73dd796f791a45c9992c217be94ca5e
#
_cell.length_a   1.000
_cell.length_b   1.000
_cell.length_c   1.000
_cell.angle_alpha   90.00
_cell.angle_beta   90.00
_cell.angle_gamma   90.00
#
_symmetry.space_group_name_H-M   'P 1'
#
loop_
_entity.id
_entity.type
_entity.pdbx_description
1 polymer ?
#
loop_
_entity_poly.entity_id
_entity_poly.type
_entity_poly.pdbx_seq_one_letter_code
_entity_poly.pdbx_strand_id
1 'polypeptide(L)'
;MGHATIEWVYVGVVISLLTWVGAESWNVERLVEHVPAQAETIRVTGQQWFWTFEHEDGKKETGQLHVKQGVPYKFELVSKDVIHDFNVPDYTILMDAVPGRVNVVWNLFDKPGEYPIQCREYCGFGHATMRGKLFVEPQTAEAAEKPAQAQNATTTHAPAQAQNATTAQAQNATTAQA
;
A
#
# COMPACT_ATOMS: atom_id res chain seq x y z
N MET A 1 -34.22 0.09 -40.50
CA MET A 1 -33.71 -0.55 -39.29
C MET A 1 -34.61 -0.14 -38.14
N GLY A 2 -35.15 -1.09 -37.37
CA GLY A 2 -36.10 -0.80 -36.32
C GLY A 2 -35.43 -0.14 -35.11
N HIS A 3 -36.15 0.64 -34.31
CA HIS A 3 -35.67 1.26 -33.07
C HIS A 3 -34.98 0.25 -32.15
N ALA A 4 -35.47 -0.99 -32.08
CA ALA A 4 -34.88 -2.07 -31.28
C ALA A 4 -33.39 -2.37 -31.62
N THR A 5 -33.01 -2.32 -32.91
CA THR A 5 -31.61 -2.55 -33.31
C THR A 5 -30.69 -1.44 -32.76
N ILE A 6 -31.11 -0.20 -32.83
CA ILE A 6 -30.36 0.95 -32.31
C ILE A 6 -30.22 0.85 -30.78
N GLU A 7 -31.28 0.47 -30.11
CA GLU A 7 -31.29 0.26 -28.65
C GLU A 7 -30.29 -0.83 -28.21
N TRP A 8 -30.31 -1.98 -28.88
CA TRP A 8 -29.39 -3.07 -28.56
C TRP A 8 -27.93 -2.74 -28.87
N VAL A 9 -27.67 -2.00 -29.97
CA VAL A 9 -26.33 -1.51 -30.29
C VAL A 9 -25.85 -0.54 -29.19
N TYR A 10 -26.69 0.42 -28.81
CA TYR A 10 -26.38 1.35 -27.74
C TYR A 10 -26.08 0.64 -26.43
N VAL A 11 -26.94 -0.30 -25.99
CA VAL A 11 -26.74 -1.08 -24.77
C VAL A 11 -25.45 -1.89 -24.87
N GLY A 12 -25.16 -2.51 -26.00
CA GLY A 12 -23.92 -3.26 -26.20
C GLY A 12 -22.66 -2.39 -26.07
N VAL A 13 -22.68 -1.19 -26.64
CA VAL A 13 -21.57 -0.23 -26.53
C VAL A 13 -21.37 0.21 -25.09
N VAL A 14 -22.45 0.58 -24.38
CA VAL A 14 -22.37 1.02 -22.98
C VAL A 14 -21.83 -0.09 -22.08
N ILE A 15 -22.34 -1.32 -22.21
CA ILE A 15 -21.87 -2.46 -21.43
C ILE A 15 -20.37 -2.71 -21.71
N SER A 16 -19.96 -2.66 -22.97
CA SER A 16 -18.56 -2.88 -23.35
C SER A 16 -17.63 -1.83 -22.72
N LEU A 17 -18.03 -0.56 -22.79
CA LEU A 17 -17.27 0.53 -22.18
C LEU A 17 -17.17 0.39 -20.64
N LEU A 18 -18.29 0.08 -19.99
CA LEU A 18 -18.31 -0.10 -18.53
C LEU A 18 -17.45 -1.29 -18.09
N THR A 19 -17.50 -2.39 -18.84
CA THR A 19 -16.68 -3.58 -18.58
C THR A 19 -15.20 -3.26 -18.74
N TRP A 20 -14.84 -2.54 -19.80
CA TRP A 20 -13.46 -2.12 -20.03
C TRP A 20 -12.94 -1.20 -18.93
N VAL A 21 -13.69 -0.13 -18.60
CA VAL A 21 -13.32 0.79 -17.50
C VAL A 21 -13.22 0.05 -16.17
N GLY A 22 -14.16 -0.87 -15.87
CA GLY A 22 -14.11 -1.67 -14.65
C GLY A 22 -12.87 -2.56 -14.58
N ALA A 23 -12.48 -3.19 -15.68
CA ALA A 23 -11.28 -4.02 -15.75
C ALA A 23 -9.99 -3.20 -15.54
N GLU A 24 -9.91 -2.03 -16.19
CA GLU A 24 -8.75 -1.12 -16.01
C GLU A 24 -8.68 -0.58 -14.57
N SER A 25 -9.82 -0.18 -14.01
CA SER A 25 -9.88 0.29 -12.62
C SER A 25 -9.40 -0.78 -11.63
N TRP A 26 -9.81 -2.03 -11.83
CA TRP A 26 -9.37 -3.16 -11.02
C TRP A 26 -7.85 -3.40 -11.11
N ASN A 27 -7.27 -3.27 -12.30
CA ASN A 27 -5.83 -3.41 -12.50
C ASN A 27 -5.04 -2.29 -11.78
N VAL A 28 -5.52 -1.05 -11.87
CA VAL A 28 -4.90 0.11 -11.22
C VAL A 28 -5.01 0.00 -9.70
N GLU A 29 -6.19 -0.37 -9.17
CA GLU A 29 -6.41 -0.56 -7.73
C GLU A 29 -5.41 -1.57 -7.17
N ARG A 30 -5.27 -2.73 -7.79
CA ARG A 30 -4.30 -3.75 -7.38
C ARG A 30 -2.86 -3.25 -7.38
N LEU A 31 -2.49 -2.42 -8.35
CA LEU A 31 -1.15 -1.84 -8.42
C LEU A 31 -0.90 -0.85 -7.28
N VAL A 32 -1.89 -0.01 -6.95
CA VAL A 32 -1.79 0.98 -5.88
C VAL A 32 -1.78 0.34 -4.50
N GLU A 33 -2.57 -0.71 -4.29
CA GLU A 33 -2.64 -1.43 -3.01
C GLU A 33 -1.45 -2.35 -2.75
N HIS A 34 -0.72 -2.72 -3.80
CA HIS A 34 0.40 -3.64 -3.66
C HIS A 34 1.62 -2.97 -3.04
N VAL A 35 1.82 -3.19 -1.75
CA VAL A 35 3.01 -2.71 -1.03
C VAL A 35 4.25 -3.47 -1.51
N PRO A 36 5.32 -2.79 -1.97
CA PRO A 36 6.57 -3.44 -2.34
C PRO A 36 7.17 -4.23 -1.17
N ALA A 37 7.68 -5.43 -1.42
CA ALA A 37 8.22 -6.31 -0.38
C ALA A 37 9.43 -5.71 0.38
N GLN A 38 10.14 -4.76 -0.25
CA GLN A 38 11.28 -4.05 0.33
C GLN A 38 10.90 -2.74 1.03
N ALA A 39 9.60 -2.44 1.18
CA ALA A 39 9.16 -1.22 1.83
C ALA A 39 9.47 -1.24 3.32
N GLU A 40 10.13 -0.18 3.81
CA GLU A 40 10.36 0.04 5.24
C GLU A 40 9.04 0.44 5.92
N THR A 41 8.73 -0.13 7.07
CA THR A 41 7.48 0.16 7.76
C THR A 41 7.65 1.32 8.73
N ILE A 42 6.73 2.28 8.67
CA ILE A 42 6.61 3.38 9.64
C ILE A 42 5.21 3.33 10.22
N ARG A 43 5.14 3.22 11.55
CA ARG A 43 3.87 3.33 12.26
C ARG A 43 3.55 4.79 12.51
N VAL A 44 2.42 5.24 11.96
CA VAL A 44 1.90 6.61 12.13
C VAL A 44 0.77 6.60 13.12
N THR A 45 0.94 7.30 14.23
CA THR A 45 -0.09 7.41 15.27
C THR A 45 -0.64 8.83 15.32
N GLY A 46 -1.94 8.98 15.03
CA GLY A 46 -2.70 10.20 15.26
C GLY A 46 -3.18 10.30 16.70
N GLN A 47 -3.04 11.47 17.28
CA GLN A 47 -3.59 11.84 18.60
C GLN A 47 -3.88 13.33 18.60
N GLN A 48 -4.90 13.79 19.31
CA GLN A 48 -5.26 15.21 19.42
C GLN A 48 -4.12 16.01 20.07
N TRP A 49 -3.39 16.87 19.37
CA TRP A 49 -3.48 17.26 17.96
C TRP A 49 -2.08 17.23 17.38
N PHE A 50 -1.46 16.05 17.34
CA PHE A 50 -0.13 15.82 16.83
C PHE A 50 0.03 14.42 16.23
N TRP A 51 1.09 14.26 15.45
CA TRP A 51 1.49 12.99 14.83
C TRP A 51 2.72 12.42 15.50
N THR A 52 2.75 11.12 15.72
CA THR A 52 3.94 10.38 16.16
C THR A 52 4.27 9.32 15.13
N PHE A 53 5.54 9.21 14.79
CA PHE A 53 6.09 8.27 13.83
C PHE A 53 7.04 7.32 14.54
N GLU A 54 6.89 6.03 14.30
CA GLU A 54 7.75 4.99 14.85
C GLU A 54 8.30 4.14 13.70
N HIS A 55 9.62 4.19 13.53
CA HIS A 55 10.36 3.43 12.53
C HIS A 55 10.58 1.99 12.99
N GLU A 56 10.92 1.07 12.07
CA GLU A 56 11.20 -0.34 12.39
C GLU A 56 12.36 -0.54 13.37
N ASP A 57 13.34 0.37 13.34
CA ASP A 57 14.48 0.38 14.27
C ASP A 57 14.13 0.86 15.71
N GLY A 58 12.86 1.23 15.92
CA GLY A 58 12.35 1.74 17.19
C GLY A 58 12.55 3.24 17.40
N LYS A 59 13.14 3.96 16.43
CA LYS A 59 13.25 5.42 16.47
C LYS A 59 11.86 6.04 16.45
N LYS A 60 11.60 6.98 17.36
CA LYS A 60 10.34 7.72 17.45
C LYS A 60 10.54 9.19 17.17
N GLU A 61 9.67 9.75 16.37
CA GLU A 61 9.66 11.16 16.00
C GLU A 61 8.26 11.74 16.27
N THR A 62 8.18 13.00 16.66
CA THR A 62 6.89 13.68 16.90
C THR A 62 6.83 14.97 16.11
N GLY A 63 5.77 15.12 15.31
CA GLY A 63 5.55 16.29 14.46
C GLY A 63 6.50 16.41 13.28
N GLN A 64 7.52 15.58 13.20
CA GLN A 64 8.51 15.54 12.12
C GLN A 64 8.72 14.08 11.73
N LEU A 65 8.89 13.83 10.44
CA LEU A 65 9.14 12.52 9.87
C LEU A 65 10.32 12.62 8.90
N HIS A 66 11.35 11.82 9.10
CA HIS A 66 12.49 11.74 8.23
C HIS A 66 12.46 10.44 7.42
N VAL A 67 12.56 10.56 6.11
CA VAL A 67 12.60 9.44 5.16
C VAL A 67 13.72 9.64 4.15
N LYS A 68 14.20 8.57 3.55
CA LYS A 68 15.25 8.60 2.52
C LYS A 68 14.64 8.64 1.12
N GLN A 69 15.23 9.44 0.24
CA GLN A 69 14.86 9.46 -1.17
C GLN A 69 15.02 8.08 -1.80
N GLY A 70 14.05 7.66 -2.64
CA GLY A 70 14.13 6.43 -3.42
C GLY A 70 13.86 5.15 -2.64
N VAL A 71 13.57 5.23 -1.34
CA VAL A 71 13.16 4.09 -0.51
C VAL A 71 11.63 4.04 -0.45
N PRO A 72 10.99 2.90 -0.75
CA PRO A 72 9.56 2.75 -0.53
C PRO A 72 9.25 2.61 0.95
N TYR A 73 8.24 3.32 1.42
CA TYR A 73 7.77 3.28 2.80
C TYR A 73 6.31 2.80 2.86
N LYS A 74 6.04 1.88 3.77
CA LYS A 74 4.70 1.44 4.16
C LYS A 74 4.31 2.16 5.45
N PHE A 75 3.23 2.90 5.44
CA PHE A 75 2.68 3.57 6.60
C PHE A 75 1.54 2.76 7.20
N GLU A 76 1.66 2.38 8.47
CA GLU A 76 0.61 1.77 9.26
C GLU A 76 -0.04 2.83 10.14
N LEU A 77 -1.23 3.27 9.75
CA LEU A 77 -1.94 4.37 10.40
C LEU A 77 -2.87 3.86 11.48
N VAL A 78 -2.74 4.42 12.66
CA VAL A 78 -3.60 4.15 13.82
C VAL A 78 -3.96 5.45 14.52
N SER A 79 -5.06 5.47 15.23
CA SER A 79 -5.44 6.57 16.12
C SER A 79 -5.57 6.09 17.55
N LYS A 80 -5.23 6.97 18.51
CA LYS A 80 -5.39 6.74 19.95
C LYS A 80 -6.70 7.28 20.51
N ASP A 81 -7.39 8.15 19.77
CA ASP A 81 -8.56 8.87 20.29
C ASP A 81 -9.70 8.96 19.26
N VAL A 82 -9.69 9.89 18.35
CA VAL A 82 -10.70 10.11 17.32
C VAL A 82 -10.15 9.80 15.94
N ILE A 83 -10.98 9.87 14.91
CA ILE A 83 -10.52 9.72 13.53
C ILE A 83 -9.69 10.95 13.16
N HIS A 84 -8.54 10.71 12.55
CA HIS A 84 -7.70 11.69 11.88
C HIS A 84 -7.45 11.23 10.45
N ASP A 85 -7.10 12.13 9.56
CA ASP A 85 -6.63 11.76 8.23
C ASP A 85 -5.19 12.22 8.03
N PHE A 86 -4.32 11.29 7.67
CA PHE A 86 -2.91 11.56 7.38
C PHE A 86 -2.76 11.95 5.93
N ASN A 87 -2.47 13.22 5.70
CA ASN A 87 -2.33 13.78 4.37
C ASN A 87 -0.95 14.39 4.14
N VAL A 88 -0.31 13.97 3.04
CA VAL A 88 0.88 14.58 2.46
C VAL A 88 0.53 14.99 1.02
N PRO A 89 0.07 16.23 0.80
CA PRO A 89 -0.51 16.64 -0.49
C PRO A 89 0.44 16.47 -1.67
N ASP A 90 1.71 16.79 -1.49
CA ASP A 90 2.74 16.74 -2.54
C ASP A 90 3.01 15.33 -3.06
N TYR A 91 2.69 14.32 -2.26
CA TYR A 91 2.84 12.89 -2.60
C TYR A 91 1.50 12.15 -2.73
N THR A 92 0.40 12.88 -2.75
CA THR A 92 -0.96 12.32 -2.90
C THR A 92 -1.28 11.24 -1.86
N ILE A 93 -0.69 11.34 -0.67
CA ILE A 93 -1.03 10.48 0.46
C ILE A 93 -2.26 11.07 1.15
N LEU A 94 -3.32 10.26 1.27
CA LEU A 94 -4.54 10.59 1.98
C LEU A 94 -5.10 9.29 2.56
N MET A 95 -5.02 9.12 3.88
CA MET A 95 -5.47 7.87 4.53
C MET A 95 -5.88 8.13 5.97
N ASP A 96 -7.05 7.63 6.33
CA ASP A 96 -7.60 7.74 7.68
C ASP A 96 -6.81 6.95 8.72
N ALA A 97 -6.55 7.58 9.87
CA ALA A 97 -6.12 6.95 11.09
C ALA A 97 -7.35 6.74 12.01
N VAL A 98 -7.81 5.50 12.11
CA VAL A 98 -9.07 5.14 12.80
C VAL A 98 -8.76 4.41 14.11
N PRO A 99 -9.44 4.76 15.23
CA PRO A 99 -9.28 4.03 16.48
C PRO A 99 -9.65 2.55 16.33
N GLY A 100 -8.77 1.66 16.82
CA GLY A 100 -9.00 0.21 16.79
C GLY A 100 -8.79 -0.46 15.43
N ARG A 101 -8.36 0.27 14.41
CA ARG A 101 -8.07 -0.25 13.07
C ARG A 101 -6.68 0.20 12.61
N VAL A 102 -6.00 -0.67 11.88
CA VAL A 102 -4.76 -0.32 11.16
C VAL A 102 -5.10 -0.15 9.69
N ASN A 103 -4.95 1.06 9.17
CA ASN A 103 -5.01 1.33 7.74
C ASN A 103 -3.59 1.37 7.18
N VAL A 104 -3.43 0.97 5.92
CA VAL A 104 -2.12 0.90 5.29
C VAL A 104 -2.13 1.70 4.01
N VAL A 105 -1.09 2.52 3.83
CA VAL A 105 -0.78 3.19 2.57
C VAL A 105 0.73 3.13 2.36
N TRP A 106 1.18 3.12 1.13
CA TRP A 106 2.61 3.16 0.82
C TRP A 106 2.94 4.27 -0.18
N ASN A 107 4.16 4.72 -0.14
CA ASN A 107 4.65 5.69 -1.12
C ASN A 107 6.17 5.58 -1.29
N LEU A 108 6.66 6.14 -2.40
CA LEU A 108 8.07 6.29 -2.71
C LEU A 108 8.35 7.79 -2.89
N PHE A 109 9.30 8.31 -2.12
CA PHE A 109 9.66 9.72 -2.13
C PHE A 109 10.82 9.94 -3.09
N ASP A 110 10.54 10.55 -4.24
CA ASP A 110 11.49 10.73 -5.34
C ASP A 110 12.25 12.06 -5.33
N LYS A 111 11.76 13.04 -4.55
CA LYS A 111 12.34 14.40 -4.51
C LYS A 111 12.76 14.77 -3.11
N PRO A 112 14.05 15.11 -2.89
CA PRO A 112 14.49 15.64 -1.60
C PRO A 112 13.81 16.97 -1.28
N GLY A 113 13.53 17.21 0.00
CA GLY A 113 12.89 18.46 0.42
C GLY A 113 12.10 18.33 1.71
N GLU A 114 11.43 19.41 2.06
CA GLU A 114 10.52 19.51 3.19
C GLU A 114 9.08 19.65 2.69
N TYR A 115 8.19 18.82 3.19
CA TYR A 115 6.80 18.74 2.76
C TYR A 115 5.86 18.80 3.94
N PRO A 116 4.67 19.43 3.81
CA PRO A 116 3.72 19.53 4.89
C PRO A 116 2.99 18.19 5.11
N ILE A 117 2.80 17.84 6.37
CA ILE A 117 1.86 16.82 6.82
C ILE A 117 0.66 17.54 7.44
N GLN A 118 -0.56 17.14 7.08
CA GLN A 118 -1.79 17.77 7.53
C GLN A 118 -2.79 16.73 8.03
N CYS A 119 -3.60 17.10 9.01
CA CYS A 119 -4.82 16.35 9.32
C CYS A 119 -5.95 16.91 8.43
N ARG A 120 -6.69 16.02 7.72
CA ARG A 120 -7.77 16.41 6.80
C ARG A 120 -9.16 15.99 7.29
N GLU A 121 -9.25 15.15 8.33
CA GLU A 121 -10.51 14.80 8.97
C GLU A 121 -10.69 15.60 10.26
N TYR A 122 -11.88 16.18 10.47
CA TYR A 122 -12.14 17.02 11.65
C TYR A 122 -12.00 16.21 12.95
N CYS A 123 -10.96 16.49 13.71
CA CYS A 123 -10.58 15.79 14.92
C CYS A 123 -10.72 16.62 16.21
N GLY A 124 -11.47 17.70 16.18
CA GLY A 124 -11.73 18.56 17.33
C GLY A 124 -11.14 19.97 17.22
N PHE A 125 -11.08 20.69 18.35
CA PHE A 125 -10.72 22.11 18.39
C PHE A 125 -9.37 22.45 17.77
N GLY A 126 -8.35 21.62 17.98
CA GLY A 126 -7.00 21.82 17.44
C GLY A 126 -6.79 21.25 16.04
N HIS A 127 -7.84 20.81 15.33
CA HIS A 127 -7.73 20.21 13.99
C HIS A 127 -6.91 21.06 13.01
N ALA A 128 -7.18 22.35 12.93
CA ALA A 128 -6.49 23.25 12.00
C ALA A 128 -4.99 23.40 12.28
N THR A 129 -4.56 23.12 13.51
CA THR A 129 -3.15 23.21 13.95
C THR A 129 -2.45 21.86 13.99
N MET A 130 -3.18 20.75 13.77
CA MET A 130 -2.61 19.41 13.71
C MET A 130 -1.82 19.20 12.42
N ARG A 131 -0.57 19.59 12.47
CA ARG A 131 0.36 19.59 11.34
C ARG A 131 1.65 18.87 11.71
N GLY A 132 2.37 18.44 10.69
CA GLY A 132 3.73 17.90 10.80
C GLY A 132 4.54 18.29 9.58
N LYS A 133 5.78 17.83 9.55
CA LYS A 133 6.72 18.03 8.45
C LYS A 133 7.33 16.70 8.06
N LEU A 134 7.38 16.46 6.76
CA LEU A 134 8.09 15.35 6.16
C LEU A 134 9.41 15.89 5.58
N PHE A 135 10.52 15.33 6.00
CA PHE A 135 11.84 15.58 5.44
C PHE A 135 12.27 14.41 4.59
N VAL A 136 12.42 14.63 3.30
CA VAL A 136 12.98 13.65 2.36
C VAL A 136 14.46 13.95 2.21
N GLU A 137 15.28 13.11 2.81
CA GLU A 137 16.73 13.23 2.76
C GLU A 137 17.27 12.70 1.42
N PRO A 138 18.22 13.41 0.77
CA PRO A 138 18.81 12.95 -0.48
C PRO A 138 19.51 11.60 -0.27
N GLN A 139 19.42 10.72 -1.26
CA GLN A 139 20.15 9.47 -1.26
C GLN A 139 21.65 9.76 -1.33
N THR A 140 22.40 9.42 -0.28
CA THR A 140 23.85 9.44 -0.33
C THR A 140 24.33 8.35 -1.29
N ALA A 141 25.42 8.61 -2.06
CA ALA A 141 25.91 7.72 -3.12
C ALA A 141 26.14 6.25 -2.68
N GLU A 142 26.31 6.01 -1.40
CA GLU A 142 26.52 4.68 -0.78
C GLU A 142 25.24 3.82 -0.72
N ALA A 143 24.05 4.43 -0.75
CA ALA A 143 22.77 3.73 -0.71
C ALA A 143 22.23 3.39 -2.12
N ALA A 144 22.80 3.96 -3.18
CA ALA A 144 22.37 3.78 -4.57
C ALA A 144 22.73 2.39 -5.13
N GLU A 145 23.62 1.65 -4.48
CA GLU A 145 24.16 0.37 -5.00
C GLU A 145 23.32 -0.87 -4.67
N LYS A 146 22.29 -0.75 -3.82
CA LYS A 146 21.54 -1.90 -3.31
C LYS A 146 20.25 -2.32 -4.03
N PRO A 147 19.52 -1.53 -4.85
CA PRO A 147 18.25 -1.97 -5.42
C PRO A 147 18.28 -2.52 -6.85
N ALA A 148 19.41 -2.47 -7.58
CA ALA A 148 19.44 -2.85 -9.00
C ALA A 148 19.47 -4.37 -9.27
N GLN A 149 19.68 -5.21 -8.27
CA GLN A 149 19.83 -6.67 -8.47
C GLN A 149 18.53 -7.49 -8.31
N ALA A 150 17.43 -6.91 -7.88
CA ALA A 150 16.17 -7.64 -7.65
C ALA A 150 15.18 -7.64 -8.85
N GLN A 151 15.47 -6.93 -9.94
CA GLN A 151 14.53 -6.80 -11.06
C GLN A 151 14.78 -7.76 -12.25
N ASN A 152 15.82 -8.62 -12.19
CA ASN A 152 16.17 -9.50 -13.33
C ASN A 152 15.98 -11.00 -13.09
N ALA A 153 15.14 -11.39 -12.17
CA ALA A 153 14.80 -12.80 -12.01
C ALA A 153 13.29 -12.97 -12.07
N THR A 154 12.72 -13.10 -13.25
CA THR A 154 11.63 -14.00 -13.58
C THR A 154 10.99 -13.59 -14.92
N THR A 155 11.54 -14.08 -16.02
CA THR A 155 10.73 -14.40 -17.19
C THR A 155 11.44 -15.56 -17.93
N THR A 156 11.24 -16.74 -17.44
CA THR A 156 11.41 -17.95 -18.24
C THR A 156 10.21 -18.85 -18.01
N HIS A 157 9.27 -18.74 -18.92
CA HIS A 157 8.27 -19.77 -19.16
C HIS A 157 8.99 -21.06 -19.57
N ALA A 158 8.79 -22.15 -18.84
CA ALA A 158 9.02 -23.50 -19.33
C ALA A 158 7.72 -24.31 -19.22
N PRO A 159 7.40 -25.10 -20.27
CA PRO A 159 6.08 -25.74 -20.38
C PRO A 159 5.95 -26.98 -19.52
N ALA A 160 4.71 -27.23 -19.14
CA ALA A 160 4.24 -28.44 -18.46
C ALA A 160 4.60 -29.71 -19.22
N GLN A 161 5.23 -30.67 -18.54
CA GLN A 161 5.16 -32.08 -18.94
C GLN A 161 4.50 -32.89 -17.82
N ALA A 162 3.36 -33.45 -18.18
CA ALA A 162 2.67 -34.47 -17.42
C ALA A 162 3.46 -35.77 -17.49
N GLN A 163 3.68 -36.42 -16.34
CA GLN A 163 3.90 -37.86 -16.31
C GLN A 163 3.23 -38.48 -15.10
N ASN A 164 2.31 -39.42 -15.42
CA ASN A 164 1.68 -40.39 -14.58
C ASN A 164 2.68 -41.37 -13.98
N ALA A 165 2.41 -41.84 -12.75
CA ALA A 165 2.58 -43.22 -12.24
C ALA A 165 2.07 -43.24 -10.81
N THR A 166 0.92 -43.77 -10.53
CA THR A 166 0.49 -45.15 -10.27
C THR A 166 1.21 -45.83 -9.09
N THR A 167 0.39 -46.09 -8.05
CA THR A 167 0.29 -47.27 -7.19
C THR A 167 1.42 -47.58 -6.17
N ALA A 168 1.05 -47.67 -4.92
CA ALA A 168 0.99 -48.85 -4.02
C ALA A 168 1.00 -48.41 -2.57
N GLN A 169 -0.08 -48.65 -1.82
CA GLN A 169 -0.26 -49.73 -0.83
C GLN A 169 0.83 -49.77 0.25
N ALA A 170 0.58 -49.79 1.48
CA ALA A 170 -0.41 -50.38 2.37
C ALA A 170 0.19 -50.41 3.80
N GLN A 171 -0.69 -50.33 4.80
CA GLN A 171 -0.62 -51.04 6.08
C GLN A 171 0.47 -50.68 7.11
N ASN A 172 0.12 -50.20 8.28
CA ASN A 172 -0.21 -50.94 9.53
C ASN A 172 -0.49 -49.86 10.59
N ALA A 173 -1.60 -49.79 11.19
CA ALA A 173 -2.22 -50.58 12.25
C ALA A 173 -1.39 -50.62 13.54
N THR A 174 -2.03 -50.11 14.57
CA THR A 174 -2.23 -50.71 15.88
C THR A 174 -1.37 -50.26 17.05
N THR A 175 -2.12 -49.90 18.06
CA THR A 175 -1.99 -50.14 19.52
C THR A 175 -1.30 -49.02 20.29
N ALA A 176 -2.00 -48.36 21.13
CA ALA A 176 -2.75 -48.63 22.37
C ALA A 176 -2.02 -48.05 23.59
N GLN A 177 -2.82 -47.38 24.40
CA GLN A 177 -2.78 -47.35 25.87
C GLN A 177 -1.60 -46.68 26.59
N ALA A 178 -1.84 -45.59 27.22
CA ALA A 178 -2.13 -45.45 28.66
C ALA A 178 -2.65 -44.05 28.91
#